data_e48aab587f99570d1f979e7bba831f17
#
_entry.id   e48aab587f99570d1f979e7bba831f17
#
_cell.length_a   1.000
_cell.length_b   1.000
_cell.length_c   1.000
_cell.angle_alpha   90.00
_cell.angle_beta   90.00
_cell.angle_gamma   90.00
#
_symmetry.space_group_name_H-M   'P 1'
#
loop_
_entity.id
_entity.type
_entity.pdbx_description
1 polymer ?
#
loop_
_entity_poly.entity_id
_entity_poly.type
_entity_poly.pdbx_seq_one_letter_code
_entity_poly.pdbx_strand_id
1 'polypeptide(L)'
;MINTGENLLANSAIPSFTNPNNISIVTGRPSSVHGICGNFFYTPSTGEEVMMNAPQLLRAPTIFQKYYEQGAKIAIVTAKDKLRKLLSHGLNFNDDRAICFSSEKSDQATISENGIDNINEWLGMDVPDVYSQGLSEFVMAAGVKLLHEFKPDIMYLSTTDFIQHKYAPGLSLIHI
;
A
#
# COMPACT_ATOMS: atom_id res chain seq x y z
N MET A 1 -21.33 10.41 9.51
CA MET A 1 -19.94 10.86 9.36
C MET A 1 -19.83 12.24 8.73
N ILE A 2 -20.48 12.53 7.61
CA ILE A 2 -20.37 13.85 6.93
C ILE A 2 -20.88 15.02 7.81
N ASN A 3 -21.82 14.79 8.70
CA ASN A 3 -22.39 15.83 9.57
C ASN A 3 -21.59 16.12 10.85
N THR A 4 -20.54 15.32 11.16
CA THR A 4 -19.74 15.45 12.38
C THR A 4 -18.23 15.42 12.12
N GLY A 5 -17.82 15.27 10.86
CA GLY A 5 -16.44 15.26 10.41
C GLY A 5 -16.18 16.36 9.38
N GLU A 6 -14.99 16.38 8.84
CA GLU A 6 -14.56 17.28 7.77
C GLU A 6 -14.39 16.51 6.44
N ASN A 7 -14.73 17.19 5.33
CA ASN A 7 -14.50 16.71 3.98
C ASN A 7 -13.81 17.82 3.20
N LEU A 8 -12.54 17.61 2.86
CA LEU A 8 -11.70 18.58 2.18
C LEU A 8 -11.24 18.03 0.82
N LEU A 9 -11.21 18.91 -0.18
CA LEU A 9 -10.60 18.60 -1.47
C LEU A 9 -9.08 18.77 -1.37
N ALA A 10 -8.34 17.82 -1.94
CA ALA A 10 -6.89 17.87 -2.04
C ALA A 10 -6.44 17.56 -3.47
N ASN A 11 -5.33 18.18 -3.88
CA ASN A 11 -4.70 17.87 -5.15
C ASN A 11 -3.78 16.67 -5.00
N SER A 12 -3.74 15.80 -6.02
CA SER A 12 -2.73 14.74 -6.11
C SER A 12 -1.34 15.33 -6.37
N ALA A 13 -0.30 14.56 -6.08
CA ALA A 13 1.03 14.85 -6.58
C ALA A 13 1.06 14.80 -8.11
N ILE A 14 1.92 15.59 -8.76
CA ILE A 14 2.13 15.57 -10.22
C ILE A 14 3.52 15.00 -10.50
N PRO A 15 3.60 13.91 -11.29
CA PRO A 15 2.52 13.15 -11.93
C PRO A 15 1.68 12.33 -10.93
N SER A 16 0.39 12.16 -11.24
CA SER A 16 -0.58 11.46 -10.37
C SER A 16 -0.46 9.93 -10.44
N PHE A 17 0.77 9.42 -10.32
CA PHE A 17 1.04 7.98 -10.32
C PHE A 17 0.91 7.36 -8.93
N THR A 18 0.76 6.04 -8.88
CA THR A 18 0.57 5.27 -7.64
C THR A 18 1.67 5.53 -6.63
N ASN A 19 2.95 5.34 -7.01
CA ASN A 19 4.06 5.44 -6.06
C ASN A 19 4.22 6.86 -5.49
N PRO A 20 4.34 7.95 -6.30
CA PRO A 20 4.47 9.30 -5.76
C PRO A 20 3.33 9.71 -4.83
N ASN A 21 2.07 9.38 -5.19
CA ASN A 21 0.93 9.80 -4.39
C ASN A 21 0.84 9.05 -3.06
N ASN A 22 0.94 7.71 -3.07
CA ASN A 22 0.90 6.95 -1.83
C ASN A 22 2.06 7.34 -0.89
N ILE A 23 3.26 7.52 -1.43
CA ILE A 23 4.41 7.92 -0.61
C ILE A 23 4.27 9.36 -0.09
N SER A 24 3.71 10.29 -0.87
CA SER A 24 3.38 11.63 -0.37
C SER A 24 2.38 11.60 0.78
N ILE A 25 1.36 10.74 0.72
CA ILE A 25 0.37 10.55 1.79
C ILE A 25 1.05 10.04 3.06
N VAL A 26 1.83 8.96 2.95
CA VAL A 26 2.38 8.28 4.14
C VAL A 26 3.64 8.94 4.71
N THR A 27 4.28 9.85 3.97
CA THR A 27 5.42 10.64 4.48
C THR A 27 5.01 12.06 4.88
N GLY A 28 3.85 12.55 4.42
CA GLY A 28 3.45 13.95 4.56
C GLY A 28 4.41 14.92 3.86
N ARG A 29 5.12 14.46 2.82
CA ARG A 29 6.15 15.23 2.12
C ARG A 29 5.94 15.17 0.60
N PRO A 30 6.36 16.20 -0.15
CA PRO A 30 6.32 16.16 -1.61
C PRO A 30 7.43 15.27 -2.18
N SER A 31 7.29 14.89 -3.45
CA SER A 31 8.25 14.02 -4.16
C SER A 31 9.69 14.56 -4.16
N SER A 32 9.88 15.88 -4.17
CA SER A 32 11.20 16.53 -4.05
C SER A 32 11.93 16.19 -2.73
N VAL A 33 11.19 15.87 -1.67
CA VAL A 33 11.73 15.50 -0.36
C VAL A 33 11.83 13.98 -0.21
N HIS A 34 10.76 13.24 -0.45
CA HIS A 34 10.77 11.79 -0.24
C HIS A 34 11.44 10.99 -1.37
N GLY A 35 11.73 11.60 -2.52
CA GLY A 35 12.55 11.02 -3.57
C GLY A 35 11.79 10.18 -4.62
N ILE A 36 10.57 9.75 -4.35
CA ILE A 36 9.76 8.94 -5.28
C ILE A 36 8.95 9.87 -6.18
N CYS A 37 9.45 10.15 -7.39
CA CYS A 37 8.86 11.14 -8.29
C CYS A 37 8.07 10.55 -9.47
N GLY A 38 8.08 9.22 -9.63
CA GLY A 38 7.39 8.51 -10.70
C GLY A 38 7.22 7.04 -10.37
N ASN A 39 6.71 6.28 -11.33
CA ASN A 39 6.74 4.81 -11.25
C ASN A 39 8.08 4.26 -11.77
N PHE A 40 8.78 5.02 -12.63
CA PHE A 40 10.07 4.69 -13.22
C PHE A 40 11.01 5.88 -13.17
N PHE A 41 12.31 5.61 -13.22
CA PHE A 41 13.34 6.60 -13.49
C PHE A 41 14.35 6.04 -14.51
N TYR A 42 14.96 6.95 -15.26
CA TYR A 42 16.00 6.62 -16.20
C TYR A 42 17.37 6.66 -15.55
N THR A 43 18.17 5.61 -15.71
CA THR A 43 19.54 5.52 -15.22
C THR A 43 20.52 5.85 -16.33
N PRO A 44 21.13 7.05 -16.36
CA PRO A 44 21.99 7.47 -17.48
C PRO A 44 23.23 6.58 -17.68
N SER A 45 23.73 5.97 -16.60
CA SER A 45 24.92 5.11 -16.65
C SER A 45 24.69 3.76 -17.31
N THR A 46 23.47 3.23 -17.25
CA THR A 46 23.11 1.93 -17.86
C THR A 46 22.21 2.08 -19.08
N GLY A 47 21.60 3.23 -19.29
CA GLY A 47 20.61 3.45 -20.33
C GLY A 47 19.26 2.77 -20.08
N GLU A 48 18.98 2.39 -18.85
CA GLU A 48 17.80 1.60 -18.50
C GLU A 48 16.74 2.42 -17.77
N GLU A 49 15.47 2.08 -18.01
CA GLU A 49 14.34 2.51 -17.19
C GLU A 49 14.13 1.54 -16.04
N VAL A 50 14.23 2.05 -14.81
CA VAL A 50 14.13 1.25 -13.58
C VAL A 50 12.88 1.65 -12.81
N MET A 51 12.13 0.66 -12.32
CA MET A 51 10.92 0.89 -11.53
C MET A 51 11.29 1.50 -10.16
N MET A 52 10.62 2.60 -9.77
CA MET A 52 10.82 3.28 -8.49
C MET A 52 10.06 2.58 -7.34
N ASN A 53 10.39 1.33 -7.06
CA ASN A 53 9.80 0.54 -5.98
C ASN A 53 10.84 0.04 -4.96
N ALA A 54 12.12 0.36 -5.15
CA ALA A 54 13.18 -0.01 -4.24
C ALA A 54 13.16 0.90 -2.98
N PRO A 55 13.10 0.35 -1.76
CA PRO A 55 13.04 1.13 -0.52
C PRO A 55 14.21 2.10 -0.33
N GLN A 56 15.38 1.79 -0.89
CA GLN A 56 16.58 2.62 -0.82
C GLN A 56 16.43 3.98 -1.53
N LEU A 57 15.46 4.11 -2.41
CA LEU A 57 15.13 5.37 -3.07
C LEU A 57 14.35 6.34 -2.16
N LEU A 58 13.77 5.82 -1.07
CA LEU A 58 12.99 6.62 -0.14
C LEU A 58 13.91 7.43 0.78
N ARG A 59 13.73 8.76 0.77
CA ARG A 59 14.57 9.73 1.51
C ARG A 59 13.90 10.30 2.75
N ALA A 60 12.64 9.94 3.01
CA ALA A 60 11.88 10.39 4.17
C ALA A 60 11.21 9.20 4.86
N PRO A 61 11.16 9.17 6.20
CA PRO A 61 10.47 8.10 6.92
C PRO A 61 8.97 8.17 6.67
N THR A 62 8.33 7.01 6.63
CA THR A 62 6.88 6.90 6.60
C THR A 62 6.28 7.09 8.00
N ILE A 63 4.99 7.42 8.06
CA ILE A 63 4.23 7.43 9.32
C ILE A 63 4.27 6.04 9.99
N PHE A 64 4.28 4.96 9.20
CA PHE A 64 4.35 3.59 9.70
C PHE A 64 5.66 3.34 10.44
N GLN A 65 6.80 3.70 9.83
CA GLN A 65 8.11 3.61 10.49
C GLN A 65 8.13 4.40 11.80
N LYS A 66 7.62 5.64 11.78
CA LYS A 66 7.65 6.51 12.96
C LYS A 66 6.82 5.98 14.13
N TYR A 67 5.64 5.47 13.86
CA TYR A 67 4.80 4.87 14.91
C TYR A 67 5.35 3.50 15.36
N TYR A 68 5.89 2.71 14.43
CA TYR A 68 6.54 1.45 14.75
C TYR A 68 7.74 1.64 15.69
N GLU A 69 8.59 2.66 15.47
CA GLU A 69 9.69 3.06 16.35
C GLU A 69 9.20 3.43 17.78
N GLN A 70 7.95 3.84 17.92
CA GLN A 70 7.29 4.16 19.19
C GLN A 70 6.54 2.97 19.83
N GLY A 71 6.65 1.78 19.24
CA GLY A 71 6.05 0.56 19.77
C GLY A 71 4.68 0.19 19.21
N ALA A 72 4.15 0.94 18.23
CA ALA A 72 2.86 0.66 17.63
C ALA A 72 2.87 -0.61 16.76
N LYS A 73 1.70 -1.25 16.66
CA LYS A 73 1.43 -2.35 15.73
C LYS A 73 0.95 -1.80 14.39
N ILE A 74 1.58 -2.23 13.32
CA ILE A 74 1.33 -1.73 11.96
C ILE A 74 0.80 -2.85 11.05
N ALA A 75 -0.30 -2.61 10.36
CA ALA A 75 -0.81 -3.49 9.32
C ALA A 75 -0.94 -2.76 8.00
N ILE A 76 -0.34 -3.32 6.93
CA ILE A 76 -0.38 -2.75 5.59
C ILE A 76 -0.81 -3.85 4.62
N VAL A 77 -1.91 -3.63 3.90
CA VAL A 77 -2.36 -4.54 2.85
C VAL A 77 -2.55 -3.77 1.56
N THR A 78 -1.88 -4.21 0.50
CA THR A 78 -1.95 -3.57 -0.81
C THR A 78 -2.57 -4.51 -1.84
N ALA A 79 -3.28 -3.96 -2.82
CA ALA A 79 -3.78 -4.75 -3.93
C ALA A 79 -2.61 -5.27 -4.79
N LYS A 80 -1.64 -4.41 -5.11
CA LYS A 80 -0.48 -4.73 -5.95
C LYS A 80 0.83 -4.68 -5.16
N ASP A 81 1.75 -5.59 -5.48
CA ASP A 81 3.00 -5.76 -4.73
C ASP A 81 4.00 -4.59 -4.90
N LYS A 82 3.95 -3.88 -6.02
CA LYS A 82 4.92 -2.82 -6.34
C LYS A 82 5.04 -1.72 -5.27
N LEU A 83 3.97 -1.45 -4.53
CA LEU A 83 3.93 -0.42 -3.48
C LEU A 83 4.36 -0.96 -2.11
N ARG A 84 4.17 -2.25 -1.86
CA ARG A 84 4.37 -2.91 -0.57
C ARG A 84 5.73 -2.60 0.06
N LYS A 85 6.81 -2.78 -0.70
CA LYS A 85 8.19 -2.59 -0.21
C LYS A 85 8.49 -1.15 0.21
N LEU A 86 7.93 -0.16 -0.50
CA LEU A 86 8.09 1.25 -0.14
C LEU A 86 7.34 1.58 1.15
N LEU A 87 6.11 1.06 1.32
CA LEU A 87 5.30 1.30 2.51
C LEU A 87 5.87 0.64 3.76
N SER A 88 6.47 -0.54 3.60
CA SER A 88 7.05 -1.31 4.70
C SER A 88 8.48 -0.93 5.07
N HIS A 89 9.06 0.09 4.40
CA HIS A 89 10.42 0.52 4.71
C HIS A 89 10.57 0.94 6.17
N GLY A 90 11.57 0.38 6.85
CA GLY A 90 11.85 0.63 8.27
C GLY A 90 11.04 -0.21 9.25
N LEU A 91 10.21 -1.15 8.79
CA LEU A 91 9.53 -2.13 9.65
C LEU A 91 10.36 -3.39 9.82
N ASN A 92 10.28 -4.02 11.01
CA ASN A 92 10.82 -5.36 11.27
C ASN A 92 9.65 -6.33 11.44
N PHE A 93 9.70 -7.44 10.70
CA PHE A 93 8.63 -8.44 10.69
C PHE A 93 8.84 -9.61 11.67
N ASN A 94 9.95 -9.61 12.42
CA ASN A 94 10.30 -10.70 13.32
C ASN A 94 9.93 -10.45 14.80
N ASP A 95 9.18 -9.40 15.08
CA ASP A 95 8.81 -9.00 16.45
C ASP A 95 7.29 -8.89 16.69
N ASP A 96 6.49 -9.50 15.81
CA ASP A 96 5.03 -9.59 15.88
C ASP A 96 4.30 -8.23 15.93
N ARG A 97 4.96 -7.13 15.52
CA ARG A 97 4.36 -5.78 15.52
C ARG A 97 4.09 -5.22 14.14
N ALA A 98 4.52 -5.89 13.09
CA ALA A 98 4.30 -5.44 11.72
C ALA A 98 3.79 -6.57 10.84
N ILE A 99 2.77 -6.28 10.05
CA ILE A 99 2.26 -7.14 8.97
C ILE A 99 2.17 -6.29 7.70
N CYS A 100 2.79 -6.76 6.61
CA CYS A 100 2.70 -6.07 5.33
C CYS A 100 2.73 -7.05 4.16
N PHE A 101 1.63 -7.16 3.40
CA PHE A 101 1.55 -8.03 2.24
C PHE A 101 0.69 -7.43 1.12
N SER A 102 0.71 -8.07 -0.06
CA SER A 102 -0.17 -7.73 -1.18
C SER A 102 -1.11 -8.87 -1.50
N SER A 103 -2.33 -8.56 -1.96
CA SER A 103 -3.27 -9.59 -2.44
C SER A 103 -2.77 -10.26 -3.72
N GLU A 104 -2.09 -9.51 -4.59
CA GLU A 104 -1.49 -10.02 -5.84
C GLU A 104 -0.50 -11.16 -5.63
N LYS A 105 0.22 -11.17 -4.49
CA LYS A 105 1.24 -12.17 -4.14
C LYS A 105 1.04 -12.73 -2.74
N SER A 106 -0.21 -12.94 -2.36
CA SER A 106 -0.55 -13.46 -1.04
C SER A 106 -0.03 -14.89 -0.80
N ASP A 107 0.10 -15.67 -1.86
CA ASP A 107 0.66 -17.03 -1.87
C ASP A 107 2.18 -17.08 -1.65
N GLN A 108 2.87 -15.96 -1.82
CA GLN A 108 4.34 -15.86 -1.68
C GLN A 108 4.76 -15.20 -0.35
N ALA A 109 3.80 -14.89 0.51
CA ALA A 109 4.11 -14.24 1.78
C ALA A 109 4.83 -15.17 2.74
N THR A 110 5.80 -14.59 3.45
CA THR A 110 6.57 -15.29 4.48
C THR A 110 6.59 -14.46 5.77
N ILE A 111 6.75 -15.12 6.91
CA ILE A 111 6.88 -14.43 8.20
C ILE A 111 8.03 -13.41 8.17
N SER A 112 9.18 -13.80 7.61
CA SER A 112 10.38 -12.97 7.59
C SER A 112 10.26 -11.68 6.76
N GLU A 113 9.45 -11.69 5.68
CA GLU A 113 9.28 -10.53 4.79
C GLU A 113 7.95 -9.80 4.95
N ASN A 114 6.97 -10.44 5.58
CA ASN A 114 5.60 -9.97 5.62
C ASN A 114 4.99 -9.94 7.03
N GLY A 115 5.61 -10.61 8.02
CA GLY A 115 5.07 -10.78 9.37
C GLY A 115 3.91 -11.78 9.46
N ILE A 116 3.58 -12.43 8.36
CA ILE A 116 2.51 -13.43 8.24
C ILE A 116 2.80 -14.35 7.05
N ASP A 117 2.41 -15.60 7.13
CA ASP A 117 2.43 -16.58 6.04
C ASP A 117 1.05 -17.21 5.84
N ASN A 118 0.96 -18.16 4.90
CA ASN A 118 -0.26 -18.92 4.61
C ASN A 118 -1.54 -18.06 4.49
N ILE A 119 -1.41 -16.86 3.91
CA ILE A 119 -2.45 -15.82 3.91
C ILE A 119 -3.74 -16.32 3.25
N ASN A 120 -3.64 -17.10 2.17
CA ASN A 120 -4.81 -17.60 1.45
C ASN A 120 -5.62 -18.57 2.30
N GLU A 121 -4.96 -19.50 3.01
CA GLU A 121 -5.61 -20.39 3.96
C GLU A 121 -6.16 -19.61 5.17
N TRP A 122 -5.35 -18.72 5.74
CA TRP A 122 -5.77 -17.87 6.85
C TRP A 122 -7.01 -17.04 6.51
N LEU A 123 -7.09 -16.45 5.30
CA LEU A 123 -8.21 -15.63 4.88
C LEU A 123 -9.40 -16.48 4.34
N GLY A 124 -9.13 -17.69 3.83
CA GLY A 124 -10.11 -18.52 3.14
C GLY A 124 -10.43 -18.01 1.74
N MET A 125 -9.48 -17.37 1.08
CA MET A 125 -9.62 -16.80 -0.27
C MET A 125 -8.44 -17.22 -1.15
N ASP A 126 -8.70 -17.54 -2.41
CA ASP A 126 -7.67 -17.78 -3.41
C ASP A 126 -6.96 -16.48 -3.82
N VAL A 127 -5.78 -16.59 -4.45
CA VAL A 127 -5.07 -15.43 -5.04
C VAL A 127 -5.95 -14.81 -6.14
N PRO A 128 -6.30 -13.52 -6.02
CA PRO A 128 -7.16 -12.91 -7.04
C PRO A 128 -6.41 -12.63 -8.35
N ASP A 129 -7.13 -12.63 -9.46
CA ASP A 129 -6.59 -12.20 -10.75
C ASP A 129 -6.10 -10.76 -10.71
N VAL A 130 -4.94 -10.49 -11.32
CA VAL A 130 -4.21 -9.20 -11.23
C VAL A 130 -5.03 -7.98 -11.68
N TYR A 131 -5.96 -8.16 -12.62
CA TYR A 131 -6.83 -7.09 -13.13
C TYR A 131 -8.30 -7.33 -12.79
N SER A 132 -8.59 -7.77 -11.55
CA SER A 132 -9.94 -8.03 -11.08
C SER A 132 -10.33 -7.16 -9.89
N GLN A 133 -11.62 -7.04 -9.64
CA GLN A 133 -12.17 -6.45 -8.40
C GLN A 133 -11.77 -7.26 -7.17
N GLY A 134 -11.52 -8.56 -7.34
CA GLY A 134 -11.13 -9.49 -6.29
C GLY A 134 -9.90 -9.03 -5.51
N LEU A 135 -8.97 -8.28 -6.14
CA LEU A 135 -7.83 -7.67 -5.42
C LEU A 135 -8.29 -6.73 -4.30
N SER A 136 -9.29 -5.88 -4.56
CA SER A 136 -9.83 -4.95 -3.56
C SER A 136 -10.67 -5.66 -2.50
N GLU A 137 -11.45 -6.65 -2.90
CA GLU A 137 -12.24 -7.49 -1.98
C GLU A 137 -11.32 -8.22 -1.00
N PHE A 138 -10.21 -8.80 -1.51
CA PHE A 138 -9.20 -9.46 -0.70
C PHE A 138 -8.56 -8.49 0.32
N VAL A 139 -8.17 -7.29 -0.12
CA VAL A 139 -7.60 -6.25 0.75
C VAL A 139 -8.55 -5.91 1.89
N MET A 140 -9.85 -5.71 1.59
CA MET A 140 -10.84 -5.36 2.60
C MET A 140 -11.15 -6.52 3.54
N ALA A 141 -11.28 -7.75 3.04
CA ALA A 141 -11.48 -8.95 3.86
C ALA A 141 -10.29 -9.17 4.81
N ALA A 142 -9.07 -9.05 4.30
CA ALA A 142 -7.85 -9.13 5.12
C ALA A 142 -7.80 -8.02 6.18
N GLY A 143 -8.17 -6.79 5.81
CA GLY A 143 -8.26 -5.67 6.74
C GLY A 143 -9.20 -5.93 7.91
N VAL A 144 -10.40 -6.45 7.64
CA VAL A 144 -11.37 -6.81 8.68
C VAL A 144 -10.79 -7.89 9.62
N LYS A 145 -10.18 -8.93 9.05
CA LYS A 145 -9.62 -10.03 9.84
C LYS A 145 -8.43 -9.57 10.69
N LEU A 146 -7.53 -8.74 10.12
CA LEU A 146 -6.42 -8.14 10.87
C LEU A 146 -6.90 -7.24 12.00
N LEU A 147 -7.97 -6.48 11.80
CA LEU A 147 -8.55 -5.63 12.84
C LEU A 147 -9.00 -6.45 14.06
N HIS A 148 -9.56 -7.64 13.84
CA HIS A 148 -10.04 -8.51 14.91
C HIS A 148 -8.93 -9.31 15.59
N GLU A 149 -8.00 -9.88 14.81
CA GLU A 149 -7.00 -10.83 15.31
C GLU A 149 -5.69 -10.15 15.70
N PHE A 150 -5.14 -9.30 14.83
CA PHE A 150 -3.87 -8.61 15.05
C PHE A 150 -4.03 -7.32 15.86
N LYS A 151 -5.17 -6.61 15.70
CA LYS A 151 -5.50 -5.34 16.38
C LYS A 151 -4.43 -4.28 16.18
N PRO A 152 -4.17 -3.85 14.95
CA PRO A 152 -3.16 -2.84 14.66
C PRO A 152 -3.55 -1.47 15.23
N ASP A 153 -2.56 -0.67 15.64
CA ASP A 153 -2.75 0.73 16.01
C ASP A 153 -2.92 1.61 14.76
N ILE A 154 -2.25 1.23 13.67
CA ILE A 154 -2.42 1.85 12.35
C ILE A 154 -2.60 0.75 11.30
N MET A 155 -3.61 0.94 10.45
CA MET A 155 -3.87 0.07 9.31
C MET A 155 -3.96 0.88 8.02
N TYR A 156 -3.27 0.41 6.98
CA TYR A 156 -3.30 0.99 5.64
C TYR A 156 -3.79 -0.03 4.62
N LEU A 157 -4.91 0.24 4.00
CA LEU A 157 -5.54 -0.61 2.99
C LEU A 157 -5.53 0.11 1.64
N SER A 158 -4.74 -0.40 0.70
CA SER A 158 -4.62 0.17 -0.66
C SER A 158 -5.31 -0.73 -1.66
N THR A 159 -6.44 -0.29 -2.18
CA THR A 159 -7.21 -1.00 -3.19
C THR A 159 -6.65 -0.79 -4.59
N THR A 160 -7.20 -1.50 -5.59
CA THR A 160 -6.86 -1.33 -7.01
C THR A 160 -7.71 -0.23 -7.65
N ASP A 161 -7.19 0.32 -8.72
CA ASP A 161 -7.84 1.28 -9.63
C ASP A 161 -8.67 0.58 -10.75
N PHE A 162 -9.16 -0.62 -10.47
CA PHE A 162 -9.90 -1.47 -11.42
C PHE A 162 -11.08 -0.77 -12.08
N ILE A 163 -11.88 -0.02 -11.30
CA ILE A 163 -13.07 0.67 -11.81
C ILE A 163 -12.68 1.76 -12.81
N GLN A 164 -11.65 2.55 -12.51
CA GLN A 164 -11.15 3.61 -13.38
C GLN A 164 -10.62 3.10 -14.72
N HIS A 165 -10.12 1.86 -14.77
CA HIS A 165 -9.67 1.22 -15.98
C HIS A 165 -10.80 0.59 -16.82
N LYS A 166 -11.93 0.26 -16.20
CA LYS A 166 -13.06 -0.40 -16.87
C LYS A 166 -14.18 0.52 -17.32
N TYR A 167 -14.40 1.62 -16.59
CA TYR A 167 -15.59 2.44 -16.78
C TYR A 167 -15.23 3.91 -16.94
N ALA A 168 -15.97 4.60 -17.82
CA ALA A 168 -15.78 6.01 -18.04
C ALA A 168 -16.22 6.86 -16.82
N PRO A 169 -15.62 8.04 -16.60
CA PRO A 169 -16.07 8.98 -15.60
C PRO A 169 -17.56 9.33 -15.76
N GLY A 170 -18.28 9.49 -14.65
CA GLY A 170 -19.70 9.86 -14.64
C GLY A 170 -20.68 8.68 -14.58
N LEU A 171 -20.19 7.43 -14.64
CA LEU A 171 -21.04 6.28 -14.34
C LEU A 171 -21.22 6.14 -12.83
N SER A 172 -22.42 5.69 -12.39
CA SER A 172 -22.77 5.55 -10.97
C SER A 172 -21.82 4.68 -10.15
N LEU A 173 -21.12 3.76 -10.80
CA LEU A 173 -20.13 2.88 -10.18
C LEU A 173 -18.84 3.59 -9.72
N ILE A 174 -18.61 4.84 -10.15
CA ILE A 174 -17.43 5.64 -9.77
C ILE A 174 -17.74 6.58 -8.60
N HIS A 175 -19.02 6.71 -8.25
CA HIS A 175 -19.49 7.63 -7.23
C HIS A 175 -19.97 6.95 -5.93
N ILE A 176 -19.52 5.71 -5.68
CA ILE A 176 -19.83 5.00 -4.44
C ILE A 176 -18.93 5.49 -3.31
#